data_e8d68cd6c7dee10c2cd2e2e357d3b99c
#
_entry.id   e8d68cd6c7dee10c2cd2e2e357d3b99c
#
_cell.length_a   1.000
_cell.length_b   1.000
_cell.length_c   1.000
_cell.angle_alpha   90.00
_cell.angle_beta   90.00
_cell.angle_gamma   90.00
#
_symmetry.space_group_name_H-M   'P 1'
#
loop_
_entity.id
_entity.type
_entity.pdbx_description
1 polymer ?
#
loop_
_entity_poly.entity_id
_entity_poly.type
_entity_poly.pdbx_seq_one_letter_code
_entity_poly.pdbx_strand_id
1 'polypeptide(L)'
;SDNNDEIERIYVNVGTPQISATTTNSITLTASVTGGGNQIIKKGFCYSSNSQTPDIKGDATDADDNFSATISGLRSNGTYYIRAYVYCDSRYTYSETVTATTESLSIDEQLRNYVAPAYPDDYATMSDWSKRNQWNLANVHDPTVVLAEDGYYYMYQTDASYGNAHTAGGHFHGRRSKDLVNWEYLGGVMPALPEWVIPKLNEIRKEMGLNEVSPQTADFGYWAPCVRKVRNGLYRMYYSIVCPGTLDGAGSWSERAFIGLLENSNPADNNGWKDKGYVITNASDKGLNFHIRPDDWNNCYYKWNAIDPSYLIDNNGKHYLIYGSWHSGIAALGVDA
;
A
#
# COMPACT_ATOMS: atom_id res chain seq x y z
N SER A 1 -8.34 56.21 -50.86
CA SER A 1 -8.06 54.79 -51.20
C SER A 1 -7.43 54.15 -49.96
N ASP A 2 -8.27 53.45 -49.24
CA ASP A 2 -7.84 52.64 -48.10
C ASP A 2 -7.13 51.41 -48.66
N ASN A 3 -5.83 51.39 -48.55
CA ASN A 3 -5.04 50.18 -48.68
C ASN A 3 -5.26 49.37 -47.39
N ASN A 4 -6.24 48.53 -47.38
CA ASN A 4 -6.31 47.39 -46.49
C ASN A 4 -5.25 46.39 -46.98
N ASP A 5 -3.99 46.53 -46.57
CA ASP A 5 -3.05 45.46 -46.62
C ASP A 5 -3.54 44.39 -45.68
N GLU A 6 -4.40 43.44 -46.16
CA GLU A 6 -4.65 42.20 -45.46
C GLU A 6 -3.32 41.51 -45.27
N ILE A 7 -2.83 41.46 -44.06
CA ILE A 7 -1.63 40.70 -43.70
C ILE A 7 -1.99 39.23 -44.01
N GLU A 8 -1.43 38.71 -45.08
CA GLU A 8 -1.61 37.32 -45.46
C GLU A 8 -0.95 36.44 -44.43
N ARG A 9 -1.74 35.70 -43.63
CA ARG A 9 -1.23 34.80 -42.60
C ARG A 9 -0.79 33.48 -43.23
N ILE A 10 0.36 32.97 -42.76
CA ILE A 10 0.87 31.65 -43.14
C ILE A 10 0.27 30.61 -42.21
N TYR A 11 -0.46 29.66 -42.76
CA TYR A 11 -1.04 28.54 -42.07
C TYR A 11 -0.14 27.31 -42.17
N VAL A 12 0.05 26.63 -41.06
CA VAL A 12 0.72 25.33 -40.97
C VAL A 12 -0.18 24.32 -40.32
N ASN A 13 -0.09 23.08 -40.78
CA ASN A 13 -0.75 21.95 -40.15
C ASN A 13 0.32 20.98 -39.65
N VAL A 14 0.34 20.74 -38.32
CA VAL A 14 1.31 19.86 -37.68
C VAL A 14 0.66 18.49 -37.45
N GLY A 15 1.24 17.48 -38.07
CA GLY A 15 0.74 16.10 -37.95
C GLY A 15 1.00 15.52 -36.57
N THR A 16 0.13 14.61 -36.19
CA THR A 16 0.27 13.86 -34.94
C THR A 16 1.60 13.10 -34.92
N PRO A 17 2.42 13.23 -33.87
CA PRO A 17 3.68 12.52 -33.78
C PRO A 17 3.53 11.00 -33.84
N GLN A 18 4.53 10.35 -34.43
CA GLN A 18 4.66 8.90 -34.42
C GLN A 18 5.85 8.48 -33.60
N ILE A 19 5.64 7.56 -32.69
CA ILE A 19 6.70 7.01 -31.83
C ILE A 19 7.42 5.93 -32.64
N SER A 20 8.73 6.12 -32.87
CA SER A 20 9.56 5.18 -33.63
C SER A 20 10.36 4.24 -32.72
N ALA A 21 10.72 4.67 -31.51
CA ALA A 21 11.42 3.83 -30.55
C ALA A 21 11.21 4.35 -29.11
N THR A 22 11.27 3.42 -28.17
CA THR A 22 11.32 3.71 -26.72
C THR A 22 12.46 2.93 -26.09
N THR A 23 13.09 3.52 -25.08
CA THR A 23 14.03 2.84 -24.19
C THR A 23 13.59 3.04 -22.74
N THR A 24 14.41 2.65 -21.79
CA THR A 24 14.12 2.90 -20.36
C THR A 24 14.17 4.38 -19.99
N ASN A 25 14.80 5.25 -20.79
CA ASN A 25 14.98 6.65 -20.47
C ASN A 25 14.80 7.61 -21.66
N SER A 26 14.32 7.12 -22.79
CA SER A 26 14.16 7.94 -23.98
C SER A 26 12.96 7.54 -24.83
N ILE A 27 12.45 8.51 -25.62
CA ILE A 27 11.39 8.32 -26.61
C ILE A 27 11.84 9.01 -27.88
N THR A 28 11.87 8.29 -28.99
CA THR A 28 12.19 8.81 -30.31
C THR A 28 10.91 8.95 -31.13
N LEU A 29 10.71 10.13 -31.71
CA LEU A 29 9.49 10.46 -32.46
C LEU A 29 9.83 11.12 -33.79
N THR A 30 8.89 11.04 -34.69
CA THR A 30 8.83 11.80 -35.94
C THR A 30 7.50 12.49 -36.05
N ALA A 31 7.46 13.59 -36.76
CA ALA A 31 6.23 14.27 -37.10
C ALA A 31 6.29 14.80 -38.54
N SER A 32 5.20 15.36 -39.00
CA SER A 32 5.12 16.01 -40.31
C SER A 32 4.48 17.38 -40.15
N VAL A 33 4.78 18.25 -41.11
CA VAL A 33 4.14 19.54 -41.22
C VAL A 33 3.80 19.81 -42.69
N THR A 34 2.65 20.39 -42.90
CA THR A 34 2.22 20.90 -44.24
C THR A 34 2.06 22.40 -44.14
N GLY A 35 2.44 23.11 -45.19
CA GLY A 35 2.47 24.56 -45.21
C GLY A 35 3.75 25.15 -44.59
N GLY A 36 3.86 26.46 -44.64
CA GLY A 36 4.95 27.23 -44.06
C GLY A 36 6.28 27.22 -44.85
N GLY A 37 6.67 26.11 -45.43
CA GLY A 37 7.90 25.99 -46.24
C GLY A 37 9.13 26.57 -45.56
N ASN A 38 9.84 27.44 -46.25
CA ASN A 38 11.04 28.13 -45.73
C ASN A 38 10.76 29.16 -44.63
N GLN A 39 9.49 29.46 -44.32
CA GLN A 39 9.08 30.37 -43.28
C GLN A 39 9.04 29.71 -41.87
N ILE A 40 9.22 28.41 -41.80
CA ILE A 40 9.31 27.68 -40.55
C ILE A 40 10.67 28.01 -39.90
N ILE A 41 10.63 28.63 -38.71
CA ILE A 41 11.82 29.06 -37.98
C ILE A 41 12.30 27.95 -37.04
N LYS A 42 11.37 27.22 -36.41
CA LYS A 42 11.68 26.20 -35.40
C LYS A 42 10.61 25.11 -35.41
N LYS A 43 11.02 23.90 -35.16
CA LYS A 43 10.13 22.74 -34.96
C LYS A 43 10.72 21.76 -33.96
N GLY A 44 9.87 21.05 -33.27
CA GLY A 44 10.28 20.10 -32.23
C GLY A 44 9.09 19.45 -31.54
N PHE A 45 9.32 19.00 -30.30
CA PHE A 45 8.35 18.30 -29.49
C PHE A 45 8.33 18.89 -28.08
N CYS A 46 7.12 19.14 -27.57
CA CYS A 46 6.86 19.47 -26.18
C CYS A 46 6.37 18.22 -25.46
N TYR A 47 6.80 18.01 -24.24
CA TYR A 47 6.43 16.82 -23.48
C TYR A 47 6.23 17.12 -21.99
N SER A 48 5.40 16.28 -21.34
CA SER A 48 5.09 16.39 -19.92
C SER A 48 4.61 15.05 -19.37
N SER A 49 4.95 14.76 -18.13
CA SER A 49 4.36 13.65 -17.39
C SER A 49 3.02 14.02 -16.70
N ASN A 50 2.69 15.31 -16.64
CA ASN A 50 1.54 15.82 -15.87
C ASN A 50 0.48 16.50 -16.74
N SER A 51 0.88 17.21 -17.78
CA SER A 51 -0.03 17.94 -18.67
C SER A 51 -0.32 17.13 -19.93
N GLN A 52 -1.59 16.96 -20.26
CA GLN A 52 -2.04 16.32 -21.51
C GLN A 52 -1.93 17.27 -22.72
N THR A 53 -1.66 18.54 -22.49
CA THR A 53 -1.47 19.55 -23.53
C THR A 53 -0.17 20.29 -23.33
N PRO A 54 1.01 19.60 -23.35
CA PRO A 54 2.29 20.24 -23.15
C PRO A 54 2.53 21.30 -24.21
N ASP A 55 3.18 22.38 -23.83
CA ASP A 55 3.48 23.50 -24.72
C ASP A 55 4.94 23.98 -24.53
N ILE A 56 5.32 24.99 -25.29
CA ILE A 56 6.68 25.52 -25.29
C ILE A 56 7.09 26.18 -23.97
N LYS A 57 6.17 26.43 -23.06
CA LYS A 57 6.49 26.98 -21.73
C LYS A 57 7.03 25.90 -20.80
N GLY A 58 6.78 24.64 -21.08
CA GLY A 58 7.33 23.50 -20.37
C GLY A 58 8.53 22.89 -21.06
N ASP A 59 8.72 21.59 -20.85
CA ASP A 59 9.84 20.87 -21.47
C ASP A 59 9.62 20.66 -22.96
N ALA A 60 10.67 20.90 -23.72
CA ALA A 60 10.68 20.74 -25.17
C ALA A 60 12.06 20.33 -25.68
N THR A 61 12.08 19.69 -26.85
CA THR A 61 13.30 19.36 -27.56
C THR A 61 13.15 19.74 -29.03
N ASP A 62 14.25 20.27 -29.62
CA ASP A 62 14.27 20.63 -31.03
C ASP A 62 14.34 19.37 -31.90
N ALA A 63 13.67 19.39 -33.03
CA ALA A 63 13.76 18.37 -34.07
C ALA A 63 14.83 18.69 -35.11
N ASP A 64 15.32 17.65 -35.78
CA ASP A 64 16.17 17.76 -36.94
C ASP A 64 15.39 18.15 -38.21
N ASP A 65 16.10 18.22 -39.34
CA ASP A 65 15.51 18.61 -40.64
C ASP A 65 14.43 17.63 -41.11
N ASN A 66 14.47 16.37 -40.65
CA ASN A 66 13.48 15.34 -40.94
C ASN A 66 12.29 15.34 -39.98
N PHE A 67 12.17 16.35 -39.15
CA PHE A 67 11.21 16.45 -38.08
C PHE A 67 11.24 15.22 -37.14
N SER A 68 12.45 14.84 -36.73
CA SER A 68 12.72 13.75 -35.83
C SER A 68 13.51 14.21 -34.62
N ALA A 69 13.26 13.65 -33.48
CA ALA A 69 14.00 13.90 -32.24
C ALA A 69 13.92 12.73 -31.28
N THR A 70 14.90 12.67 -30.39
CA THR A 70 14.89 11.77 -29.23
C THR A 70 14.79 12.61 -27.97
N ILE A 71 13.74 12.39 -27.21
CA ILE A 71 13.57 12.95 -25.87
C ILE A 71 14.32 12.04 -24.91
N SER A 72 15.31 12.58 -24.20
CA SER A 72 16.19 11.83 -23.29
C SER A 72 16.02 12.24 -21.83
N GLY A 73 16.66 11.52 -20.92
CA GLY A 73 16.61 11.81 -19.48
C GLY A 73 15.26 11.53 -18.82
N LEU A 74 14.45 10.70 -19.43
CA LEU A 74 13.14 10.32 -18.92
C LEU A 74 13.26 9.24 -17.84
N ARG A 75 12.22 9.14 -17.00
CA ARG A 75 12.13 8.07 -16.01
C ARG A 75 11.74 6.76 -16.68
N SER A 76 12.25 5.64 -16.16
CA SER A 76 11.83 4.31 -16.58
C SER A 76 10.35 4.06 -16.19
N ASN A 77 9.64 3.32 -17.01
CA ASN A 77 8.22 3.04 -16.86
C ASN A 77 7.38 4.30 -16.61
N GLY A 78 7.81 5.42 -17.20
CA GLY A 78 7.14 6.72 -17.11
C GLY A 78 6.24 6.96 -18.31
N THR A 79 5.05 7.48 -18.07
CA THR A 79 4.10 7.88 -19.13
C THR A 79 4.25 9.37 -19.40
N TYR A 80 4.39 9.71 -20.68
CA TYR A 80 4.58 11.08 -21.15
C TYR A 80 3.55 11.42 -22.23
N TYR A 81 3.05 12.66 -22.15
CA TYR A 81 2.21 13.28 -23.16
C TYR A 81 3.07 14.16 -24.04
N ILE A 82 2.95 14.05 -25.36
CA ILE A 82 3.86 14.69 -26.30
C ILE A 82 3.05 15.32 -27.43
N ARG A 83 3.38 16.57 -27.77
CA ARG A 83 2.91 17.25 -28.97
C ARG A 83 4.08 17.73 -29.81
N ALA A 84 3.96 17.61 -31.12
CA ALA A 84 4.82 18.30 -32.04
C ALA A 84 4.47 19.78 -32.09
N TYR A 85 5.43 20.64 -32.28
CA TYR A 85 5.23 22.05 -32.48
C TYR A 85 6.02 22.58 -33.69
N VAL A 86 5.52 23.64 -34.29
CA VAL A 86 6.18 24.43 -35.33
C VAL A 86 6.06 25.92 -34.95
N TYR A 87 7.12 26.64 -35.05
CA TYR A 87 7.12 28.10 -34.93
C TYR A 87 7.26 28.73 -36.34
N CYS A 88 6.22 29.41 -36.75
CA CYS A 88 6.10 30.01 -38.05
C CYS A 88 5.15 31.21 -38.00
N ASP A 89 5.44 32.28 -38.70
CA ASP A 89 4.61 33.47 -38.72
C ASP A 89 4.34 34.04 -37.31
N SER A 90 5.40 34.12 -36.49
CA SER A 90 5.38 34.65 -35.10
C SER A 90 4.44 33.93 -34.16
N ARG A 91 4.13 32.67 -34.43
CA ARG A 91 3.28 31.86 -33.56
C ARG A 91 3.67 30.39 -33.53
N TYR A 92 3.30 29.72 -32.43
CA TYR A 92 3.43 28.29 -32.27
C TYR A 92 2.15 27.61 -32.74
N THR A 93 2.27 26.51 -33.48
CA THR A 93 1.18 25.62 -33.84
C THR A 93 1.52 24.22 -33.33
N TYR A 94 0.57 23.57 -32.69
CA TYR A 94 0.77 22.28 -32.06
C TYR A 94 -0.06 21.20 -32.74
N SER A 95 0.45 19.99 -32.70
CA SER A 95 -0.27 18.79 -33.11
C SER A 95 -1.26 18.31 -32.03
N GLU A 96 -2.02 17.28 -32.34
CA GLU A 96 -2.68 16.45 -31.34
C GLU A 96 -1.63 15.81 -30.42
N THR A 97 -2.06 15.42 -29.22
CA THR A 97 -1.22 14.77 -28.23
C THR A 97 -1.11 13.28 -28.48
N VAL A 98 0.09 12.73 -28.39
CA VAL A 98 0.32 11.29 -28.27
C VAL A 98 0.81 10.97 -26.87
N THR A 99 0.55 9.74 -26.43
CA THR A 99 1.01 9.20 -25.17
C THR A 99 2.06 8.11 -25.44
N ALA A 100 3.16 8.15 -24.73
CA ALA A 100 4.22 7.14 -24.78
C ALA A 100 4.66 6.74 -23.39
N THR A 101 5.02 5.49 -23.21
CA THR A 101 5.57 4.97 -21.97
C THR A 101 6.97 4.43 -22.23
N THR A 102 7.94 4.87 -21.43
CA THR A 102 9.29 4.32 -21.46
C THR A 102 9.33 2.88 -20.96
N GLU A 103 10.34 2.14 -21.36
CA GLU A 103 10.52 0.76 -20.91
C GLU A 103 10.84 0.70 -19.40
N SER A 104 10.50 -0.42 -18.78
CA SER A 104 10.84 -0.70 -17.39
C SER A 104 12.29 -1.17 -17.29
N LEU A 105 12.97 -0.76 -16.21
CA LEU A 105 14.25 -1.38 -15.82
C LEU A 105 14.02 -2.85 -15.45
N SER A 106 15.00 -3.69 -15.71
CA SER A 106 15.02 -5.06 -15.16
C SER A 106 15.04 -5.02 -13.64
N ILE A 107 14.57 -6.10 -12.99
CA ILE A 107 14.61 -6.22 -11.53
C ILE A 107 16.03 -6.07 -11.00
N ASP A 108 17.01 -6.67 -11.66
CA ASP A 108 18.42 -6.55 -11.27
C ASP A 108 18.95 -5.12 -11.36
N GLU A 109 18.55 -4.37 -12.38
CA GLU A 109 18.91 -2.95 -12.50
C GLU A 109 18.20 -2.10 -11.44
N GLN A 110 16.93 -2.38 -11.15
CA GLN A 110 16.19 -1.69 -10.08
C GLN A 110 16.87 -1.92 -8.72
N LEU A 111 17.27 -3.14 -8.41
CA LEU A 111 17.97 -3.47 -7.17
C LEU A 111 19.36 -2.82 -7.08
N ARG A 112 20.12 -2.81 -8.18
CA ARG A 112 21.43 -2.16 -8.20
C ARG A 112 21.37 -0.64 -8.06
N ASN A 113 20.31 -0.03 -8.59
CA ASN A 113 20.11 1.41 -8.57
C ASN A 113 19.28 1.89 -7.38
N TYR A 114 18.82 0.96 -6.53
CA TYR A 114 17.99 1.32 -5.38
C TYR A 114 18.77 2.20 -4.41
N VAL A 115 18.17 3.33 -4.11
CA VAL A 115 18.66 4.23 -3.06
C VAL A 115 17.60 4.26 -1.96
N ALA A 116 17.99 3.85 -0.76
CA ALA A 116 17.09 3.88 0.37
C ALA A 116 16.63 5.33 0.64
N PRO A 117 15.33 5.54 0.94
CA PRO A 117 14.85 6.87 1.31
C PRO A 117 15.57 7.39 2.55
N ALA A 118 15.82 8.69 2.59
CA ALA A 118 16.25 9.36 3.81
C ALA A 118 15.02 9.60 4.69
N TYR A 119 15.05 9.10 5.92
CA TYR A 119 13.98 9.30 6.89
C TYR A 119 14.32 10.52 7.77
N PRO A 120 13.32 11.37 8.07
CA PRO A 120 13.55 12.56 8.90
C PRO A 120 13.64 12.24 10.41
N ASP A 121 13.72 10.98 10.78
CA ASP A 121 13.68 10.52 12.16
C ASP A 121 15.03 10.56 12.86
N ASP A 122 15.00 10.69 14.18
CA ASP A 122 16.16 10.61 15.04
C ASP A 122 16.49 9.15 15.39
N TYR A 123 17.34 8.53 14.58
CA TYR A 123 17.75 7.14 14.79
C TYR A 123 18.46 6.89 16.10
N ALA A 124 19.16 7.86 16.66
CA ALA A 124 19.81 7.72 17.95
C ALA A 124 18.79 7.56 19.09
N THR A 125 17.69 8.29 19.02
CA THR A 125 16.57 8.12 19.96
C THR A 125 15.85 6.79 19.74
N MET A 126 15.61 6.39 18.49
CA MET A 126 14.91 5.15 18.16
C MET A 126 15.69 3.89 18.48
N SER A 127 17.01 3.95 18.55
CA SER A 127 17.86 2.81 18.92
C SER A 127 18.03 2.62 20.43
N ASP A 128 17.61 3.59 21.23
CA ASP A 128 17.75 3.56 22.69
C ASP A 128 16.42 3.19 23.37
N TRP A 129 16.34 1.96 23.88
CA TRP A 129 15.15 1.46 24.58
C TRP A 129 14.71 2.34 25.75
N SER A 130 15.62 3.03 26.42
CA SER A 130 15.27 3.93 27.51
C SER A 130 14.44 5.13 27.06
N LYS A 131 14.50 5.46 25.79
CA LYS A 131 13.76 6.56 25.16
C LYS A 131 12.48 6.13 24.44
N ARG A 132 12.03 4.90 24.64
CA ARG A 132 10.87 4.34 23.92
C ARG A 132 9.60 5.19 23.99
N ASN A 133 9.41 5.96 25.03
CA ASN A 133 8.28 6.87 25.15
C ASN A 133 8.36 8.08 24.19
N GLN A 134 9.46 8.25 23.48
CA GLN A 134 9.69 9.30 22.50
C GLN A 134 9.64 8.77 21.06
N TRP A 135 9.41 7.48 20.87
CA TRP A 135 9.52 6.84 19.54
C TRP A 135 8.41 7.20 18.56
N ASN A 136 7.32 7.78 18.99
CA ASN A 136 6.29 8.28 18.08
C ASN A 136 5.87 7.25 17.00
N LEU A 137 5.71 7.70 15.77
CA LEU A 137 5.30 6.85 14.64
C LEU A 137 6.37 5.85 14.18
N ALA A 138 7.60 5.98 14.64
CA ALA A 138 8.65 5.00 14.34
C ALA A 138 8.44 3.65 15.04
N ASN A 139 7.59 3.60 16.07
CA ASN A 139 7.28 2.36 16.78
C ASN A 139 6.23 1.55 16.04
N VAL A 140 6.69 0.63 15.21
CA VAL A 140 5.86 -0.25 14.39
C VAL A 140 6.24 -1.71 14.62
N HIS A 141 5.23 -2.56 14.85
CA HIS A 141 5.37 -4.01 15.03
C HIS A 141 4.43 -4.74 14.09
N ASP A 142 4.93 -5.76 13.39
CA ASP A 142 4.14 -6.59 12.46
C ASP A 142 3.33 -5.73 11.45
N PRO A 143 3.99 -4.88 10.65
CA PRO A 143 3.28 -4.01 9.73
C PRO A 143 2.64 -4.80 8.60
N THR A 144 1.39 -4.45 8.28
CA THR A 144 0.68 -4.93 7.10
C THR A 144 0.23 -3.74 6.27
N VAL A 145 0.47 -3.79 4.96
CA VAL A 145 0.27 -2.66 4.06
C VAL A 145 -0.62 -3.04 2.89
N VAL A 146 -1.50 -2.15 2.50
CA VAL A 146 -2.33 -2.28 1.30
C VAL A 146 -2.32 -0.97 0.51
N LEU A 147 -2.21 -1.07 -0.81
CA LEU A 147 -2.44 0.05 -1.72
C LEU A 147 -3.94 0.13 -2.01
N ALA A 148 -4.55 1.26 -1.64
CA ALA A 148 -5.97 1.49 -1.84
C ALA A 148 -6.28 2.17 -3.18
N GLU A 149 -7.55 2.20 -3.54
CA GLU A 149 -8.05 2.80 -4.80
C GLU A 149 -7.78 4.30 -4.89
N ASP A 150 -7.65 4.99 -3.76
CA ASP A 150 -7.32 6.41 -3.68
C ASP A 150 -5.83 6.71 -3.92
N GLY A 151 -5.02 5.67 -4.12
CA GLY A 151 -3.57 5.77 -4.34
C GLY A 151 -2.76 5.96 -3.07
N TYR A 152 -3.37 5.89 -1.89
CA TYR A 152 -2.65 5.83 -0.62
C TYR A 152 -2.30 4.39 -0.27
N TYR A 153 -1.14 4.23 0.37
CA TYR A 153 -0.79 3.04 1.13
C TYR A 153 -1.34 3.19 2.55
N TYR A 154 -2.08 2.20 3.01
CA TYR A 154 -2.58 2.11 4.38
C TYR A 154 -1.84 1.02 5.11
N MET A 155 -1.32 1.32 6.29
CA MET A 155 -0.56 0.41 7.12
C MET A 155 -1.23 0.25 8.48
N TYR A 156 -1.28 -0.97 8.96
CA TYR A 156 -1.79 -1.34 10.28
C TYR A 156 -0.78 -2.22 11.00
N GLN A 157 -0.85 -2.28 12.32
CA GLN A 157 0.18 -2.94 13.14
C GLN A 157 -0.36 -3.62 14.38
N THR A 158 0.45 -4.49 14.97
CA THR A 158 0.31 -4.96 16.35
C THR A 158 0.24 -3.78 17.32
N ASP A 159 -0.56 -3.90 18.39
CA ASP A 159 -0.57 -2.92 19.47
C ASP A 159 0.78 -2.89 20.18
N ALA A 160 1.63 -1.98 19.76
CA ALA A 160 2.92 -1.69 20.36
C ALA A 160 3.05 -0.16 20.42
N SER A 161 2.35 0.45 21.37
CA SER A 161 2.14 1.89 21.39
C SER A 161 3.08 2.55 22.38
N TYR A 162 4.23 2.97 21.90
CA TYR A 162 5.15 3.82 22.66
C TYR A 162 5.16 5.23 22.07
N GLY A 163 5.34 6.21 22.96
CA GLY A 163 5.37 7.61 22.55
C GLY A 163 3.98 8.23 22.43
N ASN A 164 3.98 9.52 22.25
CA ASN A 164 2.77 10.34 22.27
C ASN A 164 2.00 10.38 20.96
N ALA A 165 2.55 9.84 19.89
CA ALA A 165 1.87 9.79 18.59
C ALA A 165 0.69 8.80 18.58
N HIS A 166 0.64 7.86 19.52
CA HIS A 166 -0.43 6.88 19.67
C HIS A 166 -1.39 7.21 20.82
N THR A 167 -1.67 8.47 21.03
CA THR A 167 -2.56 8.92 22.12
C THR A 167 -4.05 8.73 21.83
N ALA A 168 -4.41 8.58 20.58
CA ALA A 168 -5.78 8.22 20.20
C ALA A 168 -6.06 6.77 20.63
N GLY A 169 -7.18 6.53 21.29
CA GLY A 169 -7.58 5.21 21.76
C GLY A 169 -7.80 4.20 20.62
N GLY A 170 -8.01 2.95 21.01
CA GLY A 170 -8.26 1.87 20.07
C GLY A 170 -7.05 0.98 19.82
N HIS A 171 -7.26 -0.02 18.96
CA HIS A 171 -6.32 -1.08 18.66
C HIS A 171 -6.03 -1.13 17.16
N PHE A 172 -4.92 -1.76 16.79
CA PHE A 172 -4.45 -1.85 15.41
C PHE A 172 -4.35 -0.47 14.75
N HIS A 173 -3.31 0.27 15.14
CA HIS A 173 -3.10 1.66 14.71
C HIS A 173 -2.88 1.75 13.22
N GLY A 174 -3.68 2.62 12.58
CA GLY A 174 -3.63 2.90 11.15
C GLY A 174 -2.74 4.09 10.82
N ARG A 175 -2.07 4.01 9.70
CA ARG A 175 -1.31 5.06 9.06
C ARG A 175 -1.54 5.04 7.56
N ARG A 176 -1.32 6.17 6.90
CA ARG A 176 -1.32 6.21 5.44
C ARG A 176 -0.16 7.03 4.88
N SER A 177 0.22 6.72 3.66
CA SER A 177 1.29 7.39 2.94
C SER A 177 1.06 7.37 1.44
N LYS A 178 1.54 8.41 0.74
CA LYS A 178 1.62 8.42 -0.72
C LYS A 178 2.94 7.87 -1.26
N ASP A 179 3.99 7.89 -0.45
CA ASP A 179 5.38 7.68 -0.88
C ASP A 179 6.12 6.60 -0.07
N LEU A 180 5.46 5.98 0.94
CA LEU A 180 6.03 5.02 1.88
C LEU A 180 7.14 5.60 2.79
N VAL A 181 7.35 6.90 2.75
CA VAL A 181 8.33 7.64 3.55
C VAL A 181 7.64 8.53 4.57
N ASN A 182 6.70 9.35 4.11
CA ASN A 182 5.95 10.27 4.95
C ASN A 182 4.60 9.64 5.32
N TRP A 183 4.37 9.44 6.60
CA TRP A 183 3.20 8.76 7.13
C TRP A 183 2.34 9.69 7.97
N GLU A 184 1.03 9.62 7.73
CA GLU A 184 0.00 10.28 8.52
C GLU A 184 -0.65 9.25 9.45
N TYR A 185 -0.69 9.55 10.74
CA TYR A 185 -1.34 8.69 11.74
C TYR A 185 -2.87 8.89 11.72
N LEU A 186 -3.62 7.78 11.67
CA LEU A 186 -5.07 7.79 11.54
C LEU A 186 -5.81 7.36 12.82
N GLY A 187 -5.13 6.73 13.76
CA GLY A 187 -5.72 6.17 14.97
C GLY A 187 -5.96 4.67 14.90
N GLY A 188 -6.45 4.10 15.99
CA GLY A 188 -6.84 2.70 16.06
C GLY A 188 -8.09 2.41 15.22
N VAL A 189 -8.12 1.26 14.56
CA VAL A 189 -9.27 0.85 13.73
C VAL A 189 -10.31 0.04 14.50
N MET A 190 -9.93 -0.52 15.65
CA MET A 190 -10.79 -1.28 16.55
C MET A 190 -10.91 -0.52 17.88
N PRO A 191 -12.06 0.10 18.18
CA PRO A 191 -12.17 0.97 19.35
C PRO A 191 -12.10 0.24 20.69
N ALA A 192 -12.48 -1.04 20.73
CA ALA A 192 -12.47 -1.86 21.94
C ALA A 192 -12.36 -3.35 21.59
N LEU A 193 -12.14 -4.18 22.60
CA LEU A 193 -12.20 -5.63 22.44
C LEU A 193 -13.56 -6.04 21.84
N PRO A 194 -13.60 -6.83 20.77
CA PRO A 194 -14.86 -7.30 20.20
C PRO A 194 -15.74 -8.03 21.24
N GLU A 195 -17.03 -7.76 21.22
CA GLU A 195 -17.97 -8.27 22.21
C GLU A 195 -18.05 -9.81 22.24
N TRP A 196 -17.71 -10.47 21.15
CA TRP A 196 -17.74 -11.93 21.06
C TRP A 196 -16.58 -12.63 21.76
N VAL A 197 -15.46 -11.94 22.06
CA VAL A 197 -14.20 -12.58 22.50
C VAL A 197 -14.37 -13.25 23.88
N ILE A 198 -14.84 -12.53 24.88
CA ILE A 198 -14.96 -13.05 26.25
C ILE A 198 -16.03 -14.15 26.32
N PRO A 199 -17.21 -14.00 25.74
CA PRO A 199 -18.18 -15.11 25.69
C PRO A 199 -17.63 -16.37 25.02
N LYS A 200 -16.91 -16.22 23.90
CA LYS A 200 -16.30 -17.35 23.19
C LYS A 200 -15.19 -18.01 24.02
N LEU A 201 -14.35 -17.21 24.65
CA LEU A 201 -13.33 -17.71 25.55
C LEU A 201 -13.94 -18.50 26.73
N ASN A 202 -14.96 -17.95 27.36
CA ASN A 202 -15.62 -18.59 28.50
C ASN A 202 -16.36 -19.86 28.12
N GLU A 203 -16.95 -19.94 26.93
CA GLU A 203 -17.51 -21.20 26.39
C GLU A 203 -16.43 -22.29 26.34
N ILE A 204 -15.25 -21.97 25.82
CA ILE A 204 -14.16 -22.92 25.71
C ILE A 204 -13.58 -23.26 27.08
N ARG A 205 -13.40 -22.28 27.95
CA ARG A 205 -12.91 -22.51 29.32
C ARG A 205 -13.83 -23.42 30.12
N LYS A 206 -15.13 -23.25 29.96
CA LYS A 206 -16.14 -24.15 30.58
C LYS A 206 -15.96 -25.58 30.10
N GLU A 207 -15.76 -25.82 28.81
CA GLU A 207 -15.49 -27.17 28.28
C GLU A 207 -14.21 -27.77 28.85
N MET A 208 -13.24 -26.94 29.22
CA MET A 208 -11.98 -27.36 29.84
C MET A 208 -12.06 -27.53 31.37
N GLY A 209 -13.17 -27.18 31.97
CA GLY A 209 -13.30 -27.16 33.43
C GLY A 209 -12.61 -26.02 34.15
N LEU A 210 -12.36 -24.94 33.43
CA LEU A 210 -11.71 -23.73 33.94
C LEU A 210 -12.73 -22.65 34.33
N ASN A 211 -12.34 -21.75 35.22
CA ASN A 211 -13.17 -20.63 35.64
C ASN A 211 -13.38 -19.61 34.50
N GLU A 212 -14.51 -18.92 34.56
CA GLU A 212 -14.79 -17.83 33.64
C GLU A 212 -13.83 -16.65 33.84
N VAL A 213 -13.52 -15.97 32.74
CA VAL A 213 -12.70 -14.74 32.73
C VAL A 213 -13.61 -13.54 32.95
N SER A 214 -13.20 -12.63 33.83
CA SER A 214 -13.88 -11.35 34.02
C SER A 214 -13.38 -10.33 32.99
N PRO A 215 -14.29 -9.56 32.34
CA PRO A 215 -13.90 -8.48 31.45
C PRO A 215 -12.98 -7.41 32.08
N GLN A 216 -13.11 -7.21 33.38
CA GLN A 216 -12.34 -6.21 34.11
C GLN A 216 -10.90 -6.63 34.41
N THR A 217 -10.61 -7.92 34.39
CA THR A 217 -9.29 -8.47 34.73
C THR A 217 -8.56 -9.11 33.55
N ALA A 218 -9.25 -9.28 32.43
CA ALA A 218 -8.66 -9.86 31.24
C ALA A 218 -7.80 -8.84 30.49
N ASP A 219 -6.56 -9.20 30.24
CA ASP A 219 -5.62 -8.43 29.45
C ASP A 219 -5.32 -9.16 28.14
N PHE A 220 -5.85 -8.65 27.04
CA PHE A 220 -5.74 -9.25 25.73
C PHE A 220 -4.66 -8.60 24.89
N GLY A 221 -3.94 -9.40 24.11
CA GLY A 221 -3.02 -8.92 23.08
C GLY A 221 -3.74 -8.73 21.74
N TYR A 222 -3.40 -7.68 21.03
CA TYR A 222 -3.92 -7.34 19.70
C TYR A 222 -2.75 -7.41 18.72
N TRP A 223 -2.62 -8.55 18.05
CA TRP A 223 -1.40 -8.90 17.35
C TRP A 223 -1.60 -9.09 15.85
N ALA A 224 -0.52 -8.82 15.10
CA ALA A 224 -0.27 -9.14 13.70
C ALA A 224 -1.53 -9.12 12.81
N PRO A 225 -2.11 -7.94 12.54
CA PRO A 225 -3.20 -7.85 11.57
C PRO A 225 -2.67 -8.11 10.16
N CYS A 226 -3.54 -8.60 9.28
CA CYS A 226 -3.25 -8.76 7.87
C CYS A 226 -4.35 -8.13 7.04
N VAL A 227 -4.04 -7.05 6.33
CA VAL A 227 -4.97 -6.34 5.45
C VAL A 227 -4.80 -6.77 4.00
N ARG A 228 -5.91 -6.93 3.30
CA ARG A 228 -5.93 -7.23 1.86
C ARG A 228 -7.08 -6.51 1.18
N LYS A 229 -6.81 -5.98 -0.01
CA LYS A 229 -7.86 -5.59 -0.94
C LYS A 229 -8.36 -6.84 -1.63
N VAL A 230 -9.61 -7.22 -1.38
CA VAL A 230 -10.25 -8.39 -1.98
C VAL A 230 -10.73 -8.06 -3.40
N ARG A 231 -11.38 -6.92 -3.54
CA ARG A 231 -11.87 -6.33 -4.78
C ARG A 231 -12.16 -4.85 -4.56
N ASN A 232 -12.56 -4.14 -5.60
CA ASN A 232 -13.01 -2.75 -5.47
C ASN A 232 -14.17 -2.67 -4.46
N GLY A 233 -14.02 -1.77 -3.49
CA GLY A 233 -15.02 -1.58 -2.43
C GLY A 233 -15.03 -2.62 -1.33
N LEU A 234 -14.05 -3.54 -1.29
CA LEU A 234 -13.93 -4.49 -0.19
C LEU A 234 -12.48 -4.71 0.22
N TYR A 235 -12.18 -4.33 1.46
CA TYR A 235 -10.92 -4.59 2.15
C TYR A 235 -11.20 -5.45 3.36
N ARG A 236 -10.38 -6.48 3.58
CA ARG A 236 -10.43 -7.36 4.74
C ARG A 236 -9.18 -7.20 5.58
N MET A 237 -9.37 -7.21 6.89
CA MET A 237 -8.29 -7.26 7.86
C MET A 237 -8.57 -8.39 8.82
N TYR A 238 -7.82 -9.49 8.68
CA TYR A 238 -7.79 -10.53 9.71
C TYR A 238 -6.87 -10.07 10.82
N TYR A 239 -7.29 -10.30 12.05
CA TYR A 239 -6.55 -9.86 13.24
C TYR A 239 -6.45 -10.97 14.26
N SER A 240 -5.47 -10.90 15.14
CA SER A 240 -5.27 -11.88 16.22
C SER A 240 -5.55 -11.23 17.56
N ILE A 241 -6.40 -11.90 18.34
CA ILE A 241 -6.62 -11.57 19.76
C ILE A 241 -5.96 -12.67 20.58
N VAL A 242 -4.95 -12.34 21.37
CA VAL A 242 -4.22 -13.28 22.20
C VAL A 242 -4.71 -13.16 23.64
N CYS A 243 -4.98 -14.29 24.27
CA CYS A 243 -5.56 -14.41 25.61
C CYS A 243 -4.45 -14.72 26.64
N PRO A 244 -3.59 -13.79 26.97
CA PRO A 244 -2.50 -14.03 27.91
C PRO A 244 -2.96 -13.83 29.35
N GLY A 245 -2.37 -14.58 30.26
CA GLY A 245 -2.51 -14.31 31.69
C GLY A 245 -3.93 -14.38 32.26
N THR A 246 -4.87 -14.93 31.50
CA THR A 246 -6.27 -15.09 31.94
C THR A 246 -6.50 -16.41 32.65
N LEU A 247 -5.49 -17.26 32.66
CA LEU A 247 -5.53 -18.55 33.30
C LEU A 247 -4.93 -18.51 34.70
N ASP A 248 -5.46 -19.25 35.60
CA ASP A 248 -5.16 -19.53 36.97
C ASP A 248 -3.68 -19.40 37.39
N GLY A 249 -3.11 -18.20 37.27
CA GLY A 249 -1.71 -17.92 37.54
C GLY A 249 -0.74 -18.46 36.50
N ALA A 250 -1.24 -18.97 35.38
CA ALA A 250 -0.42 -19.42 34.26
C ALA A 250 0.37 -18.25 33.64
N GLY A 251 1.52 -18.54 33.10
CA GLY A 251 2.31 -17.58 32.37
C GLY A 251 1.54 -16.93 31.21
N SER A 252 1.88 -15.72 30.88
CA SER A 252 1.31 -15.01 29.74
C SER A 252 1.55 -15.77 28.44
N TRP A 253 0.67 -15.59 27.47
CA TRP A 253 0.76 -16.11 26.11
C TRP A 253 0.54 -17.63 25.97
N SER A 254 0.14 -18.30 27.02
CA SER A 254 0.03 -19.77 27.07
C SER A 254 -1.38 -20.30 26.89
N GLU A 255 -2.40 -19.46 26.83
CA GLU A 255 -3.77 -19.94 26.68
C GLU A 255 -4.08 -20.16 25.19
N ARG A 256 -4.79 -19.30 24.57
CA ARG A 256 -5.17 -19.42 23.18
C ARG A 256 -5.26 -18.06 22.51
N ALA A 257 -5.39 -18.10 21.23
CA ALA A 257 -5.67 -16.91 20.46
C ALA A 257 -6.93 -17.11 19.59
N PHE A 258 -7.46 -16.00 19.13
CA PHE A 258 -8.56 -15.97 18.19
C PHE A 258 -8.15 -15.15 16.97
N ILE A 259 -8.51 -15.62 15.79
CA ILE A 259 -8.51 -14.78 14.60
C ILE A 259 -9.95 -14.32 14.36
N GLY A 260 -10.10 -13.02 14.20
CA GLY A 260 -11.33 -12.34 13.79
C GLY A 260 -11.14 -11.60 12.47
N LEU A 261 -12.21 -11.03 11.97
CA LEU A 261 -12.22 -10.32 10.68
C LEU A 261 -12.87 -8.95 10.82
N LEU A 262 -12.17 -7.93 10.31
CA LEU A 262 -12.71 -6.61 10.03
C LEU A 262 -12.89 -6.46 8.52
N GLU A 263 -13.95 -5.79 8.11
CA GLU A 263 -14.15 -5.38 6.72
C GLU A 263 -14.41 -3.89 6.62
N ASN A 264 -13.94 -3.28 5.52
CA ASN A 264 -14.18 -1.88 5.19
C ASN A 264 -14.33 -1.74 3.68
N SER A 265 -15.18 -0.84 3.24
CA SER A 265 -15.31 -0.51 1.81
C SER A 265 -14.25 0.49 1.33
N ASN A 266 -13.73 1.31 2.25
CA ASN A 266 -12.74 2.35 1.95
C ASN A 266 -11.86 2.60 3.17
N PRO A 267 -10.55 2.25 3.13
CA PRO A 267 -9.63 2.48 4.25
C PRO A 267 -9.44 3.96 4.63
N ALA A 268 -9.79 4.89 3.74
CA ALA A 268 -9.76 6.32 4.06
C ALA A 268 -10.71 6.68 5.19
N ASP A 269 -11.79 5.93 5.36
CA ASP A 269 -12.63 5.98 6.54
C ASP A 269 -12.06 5.03 7.61
N ASN A 270 -11.20 5.56 8.47
CA ASN A 270 -10.56 4.78 9.53
C ASN A 270 -11.56 4.21 10.56
N ASN A 271 -12.72 4.83 10.70
CA ASN A 271 -13.81 4.35 11.56
C ASN A 271 -14.78 3.41 10.83
N GLY A 272 -14.56 3.18 9.55
CA GLY A 272 -15.41 2.35 8.70
C GLY A 272 -15.14 0.85 8.80
N TRP A 273 -14.14 0.43 9.56
CA TRP A 273 -13.87 -0.98 9.80
C TRP A 273 -14.96 -1.60 10.67
N LYS A 274 -15.61 -2.63 10.14
CA LYS A 274 -16.70 -3.36 10.79
C LYS A 274 -16.22 -4.72 11.24
N ASP A 275 -16.41 -5.06 12.51
CA ASP A 275 -16.11 -6.40 13.01
C ASP A 275 -17.13 -7.41 12.46
N LYS A 276 -16.60 -8.44 11.80
CA LYS A 276 -17.38 -9.55 11.22
C LYS A 276 -17.36 -10.78 12.14
N GLY A 277 -16.66 -10.69 13.25
CA GLY A 277 -16.67 -11.68 14.30
C GLY A 277 -15.57 -12.72 14.23
N TYR A 278 -15.77 -13.76 14.97
CA TYR A 278 -14.88 -14.90 15.13
C TYR A 278 -14.69 -15.67 13.81
N VAL A 279 -13.45 -16.03 13.52
CA VAL A 279 -13.08 -16.87 12.39
C VAL A 279 -12.59 -18.23 12.87
N ILE A 280 -11.53 -18.27 13.69
CA ILE A 280 -10.93 -19.51 14.17
C ILE A 280 -10.18 -19.30 15.49
N THR A 281 -9.97 -20.38 16.20
CA THR A 281 -9.08 -20.47 17.36
C THR A 281 -8.09 -21.61 17.19
N ASN A 282 -7.14 -21.74 18.10
CA ASN A 282 -6.23 -22.88 18.16
C ASN A 282 -7.00 -24.18 18.13
N ALA A 283 -6.54 -25.15 17.36
CA ALA A 283 -7.15 -26.47 17.37
C ALA A 283 -6.97 -27.15 18.75
N SER A 284 -8.03 -27.75 19.22
CA SER A 284 -8.02 -28.50 20.48
C SER A 284 -7.53 -29.92 20.26
N ASP A 285 -6.79 -30.44 21.20
CA ASP A 285 -6.45 -31.85 21.32
C ASP A 285 -7.28 -32.57 22.37
N LYS A 286 -8.53 -32.20 22.49
CA LYS A 286 -9.48 -32.68 23.51
C LYS A 286 -9.43 -34.21 23.77
N GLY A 287 -9.10 -34.99 22.73
CA GLY A 287 -8.92 -36.45 22.85
C GLY A 287 -7.60 -36.89 23.50
N LEU A 288 -6.66 -35.98 23.69
CA LEU A 288 -5.30 -36.23 24.19
C LEU A 288 -5.01 -35.65 25.58
N ASN A 289 -5.99 -35.22 26.32
CA ASN A 289 -5.79 -34.54 27.61
C ASN A 289 -5.84 -33.01 27.48
N PHE A 290 -6.97 -32.56 27.17
CA PHE A 290 -7.34 -31.16 26.91
C PHE A 290 -7.06 -30.24 28.12
N HIS A 291 -5.82 -29.81 28.29
CA HIS A 291 -5.45 -28.79 29.27
C HIS A 291 -4.22 -27.99 28.86
N ILE A 292 -4.04 -26.86 29.47
CA ILE A 292 -2.93 -25.96 29.24
C ILE A 292 -1.77 -26.34 30.12
N ARG A 293 -0.55 -26.25 29.59
CA ARG A 293 0.72 -26.45 30.29
C ARG A 293 1.57 -25.20 30.19
N PRO A 294 1.35 -24.22 31.05
CA PRO A 294 2.02 -22.91 30.93
C PRO A 294 3.54 -22.98 31.13
N ASP A 295 4.01 -23.99 31.88
CA ASP A 295 5.43 -24.15 32.18
C ASP A 295 6.20 -24.97 31.15
N ASP A 296 5.51 -25.51 30.16
CA ASP A 296 6.08 -26.39 29.15
C ASP A 296 5.49 -26.13 27.76
N TRP A 297 6.04 -25.16 27.08
CA TRP A 297 5.63 -24.79 25.74
C TRP A 297 5.70 -25.92 24.72
N ASN A 298 6.65 -26.84 24.87
CA ASN A 298 6.83 -27.95 23.93
C ASN A 298 5.71 -29.01 24.04
N ASN A 299 5.08 -29.09 25.17
CA ASN A 299 3.98 -30.00 25.46
C ASN A 299 2.63 -29.31 25.60
N CYS A 300 2.52 -28.08 25.13
CA CYS A 300 1.25 -27.37 25.06
C CYS A 300 0.37 -27.98 23.99
N TYR A 301 -0.86 -28.33 24.31
CA TYR A 301 -1.77 -29.07 23.41
C TYR A 301 -2.61 -28.20 22.48
N TYR A 302 -2.19 -26.99 22.23
CA TYR A 302 -2.81 -26.16 21.23
C TYR A 302 -2.06 -26.29 19.92
N LYS A 303 -2.70 -26.89 18.94
CA LYS A 303 -2.17 -26.94 17.58
C LYS A 303 -2.56 -25.69 16.83
N TRP A 304 -1.67 -25.27 15.92
CA TRP A 304 -1.89 -24.16 14.99
C TRP A 304 -2.40 -22.92 15.73
N ASN A 305 -1.49 -22.23 16.40
CA ASN A 305 -1.81 -20.97 17.05
C ASN A 305 -2.61 -20.06 16.11
N ALA A 306 -3.75 -19.56 16.58
CA ALA A 306 -4.58 -18.66 15.81
C ALA A 306 -4.03 -17.23 15.86
N ILE A 307 -2.81 -17.06 15.38
CA ILE A 307 -2.09 -15.78 15.25
C ILE A 307 -1.43 -15.69 13.89
N ASP A 308 -0.91 -14.50 13.59
CA ASP A 308 -0.14 -14.20 12.37
C ASP A 308 -0.88 -14.58 11.08
N PRO A 309 -2.12 -14.10 10.88
CA PRO A 309 -2.86 -14.41 9.67
C PRO A 309 -2.19 -13.81 8.45
N SER A 310 -2.22 -14.56 7.35
CA SER A 310 -1.82 -14.13 6.02
C SER A 310 -2.91 -14.48 5.02
N TYR A 311 -3.29 -13.55 4.17
CA TYR A 311 -4.36 -13.74 3.20
C TYR A 311 -3.78 -13.95 1.81
N LEU A 312 -4.11 -15.08 1.20
CA LEU A 312 -3.65 -15.47 -0.12
C LEU A 312 -4.84 -15.59 -1.08
N ILE A 313 -4.68 -15.06 -2.27
CA ILE A 313 -5.55 -15.34 -3.41
C ILE A 313 -4.69 -16.05 -4.43
N ASP A 314 -5.03 -17.31 -4.76
CA ASP A 314 -4.26 -18.09 -5.71
C ASP A 314 -4.54 -17.68 -7.18
N ASN A 315 -3.80 -18.28 -8.10
CA ASN A 315 -3.94 -17.98 -9.53
C ASN A 315 -5.31 -18.40 -10.12
N ASN A 316 -6.07 -19.21 -9.41
CA ASN A 316 -7.42 -19.63 -9.80
C ASN A 316 -8.51 -18.77 -9.15
N GLY A 317 -8.12 -17.74 -8.40
CA GLY A 317 -9.05 -16.86 -7.69
C GLY A 317 -9.62 -17.46 -6.40
N LYS A 318 -9.04 -18.55 -5.89
CA LYS A 318 -9.40 -19.09 -4.57
C LYS A 318 -8.73 -18.30 -3.47
N HIS A 319 -9.45 -18.07 -2.40
CA HIS A 319 -9.03 -17.32 -1.23
C HIS A 319 -8.68 -18.24 -0.08
N TYR A 320 -7.55 -17.97 0.57
CA TYR A 320 -7.06 -18.74 1.71
C TYR A 320 -6.66 -17.81 2.85
N LEU A 321 -6.96 -18.21 4.06
CA LEU A 321 -6.37 -17.70 5.27
C LEU A 321 -5.30 -18.68 5.74
N ILE A 322 -4.06 -18.23 5.79
CA ILE A 322 -2.94 -19.00 6.32
C ILE A 322 -2.60 -18.41 7.68
N TYR A 323 -2.45 -19.23 8.68
CA TYR A 323 -2.18 -18.76 10.02
C TYR A 323 -1.36 -19.78 10.80
N GLY A 324 -0.79 -19.35 11.89
CA GLY A 324 0.01 -20.17 12.78
C GLY A 324 1.37 -19.57 13.02
N SER A 325 2.04 -20.06 14.01
CA SER A 325 3.37 -19.64 14.39
C SER A 325 4.09 -20.81 15.05
N TRP A 326 5.29 -20.59 15.50
CA TRP A 326 6.27 -21.48 16.10
C TRP A 326 5.74 -22.78 16.72
N HIS A 327 4.55 -22.85 17.24
CA HIS A 327 4.01 -24.01 17.97
C HIS A 327 3.07 -24.81 17.08
N SER A 328 3.45 -26.03 16.77
CA SER A 328 2.68 -27.03 15.96
C SER A 328 2.49 -26.66 14.47
N GLY A 329 3.16 -25.64 13.96
CA GLY A 329 3.19 -25.35 12.54
C GLY A 329 2.11 -24.38 12.06
N ILE A 330 1.85 -24.45 10.75
CA ILE A 330 1.02 -23.51 10.01
C ILE A 330 -0.16 -24.26 9.41
N ALA A 331 -1.33 -23.65 9.47
CA ALA A 331 -2.57 -24.16 8.87
C ALA A 331 -3.06 -23.24 7.75
N ALA A 332 -3.84 -23.78 6.83
CA ALA A 332 -4.51 -23.03 5.78
C ALA A 332 -6.00 -23.37 5.77
N LEU A 333 -6.83 -22.34 5.64
CA LEU A 333 -8.28 -22.44 5.49
C LEU A 333 -8.69 -21.86 4.15
N GLY A 334 -9.58 -22.53 3.44
CA GLY A 334 -10.35 -21.90 2.38
C GLY A 334 -11.32 -20.87 2.98
N VAL A 335 -11.38 -19.68 2.40
CA VAL A 335 -12.32 -18.63 2.80
C VAL A 335 -13.08 -18.14 1.58
N ASP A 336 -14.30 -17.66 1.80
CA ASP A 336 -15.12 -17.12 0.73
C ASP A 336 -14.56 -15.78 0.23
N ALA A 337 -14.71 -15.58 -1.07
CA ALA A 337 -14.26 -14.36 -1.73
C ALA A 337 -15.10 -13.12 -1.34
#